data_eed9eed43a3bfdee9b5b15e34ee115e0
#
_entry.id   eed9eed43a3bfdee9b5b15e34ee115e0
#
_cell.length_a   1.000
_cell.length_b   1.000
_cell.length_c   1.000
_cell.angle_alpha   90.00
_cell.angle_beta   90.00
_cell.angle_gamma   90.00
#
_symmetry.space_group_name_H-M   'P 1'
#
loop_
_entity.id
_entity.type
_entity.pdbx_description
1 polymer ?
#
loop_
_entity_poly.entity_id
_entity_poly.type
_entity_poly.pdbx_seq_one_letter_code
_entity_poly.pdbx_strand_id
1 'polypeptide(L)'
;MHPGWLSNAYLVAEGPGGAAVFVDSGAPLEPLLAAVERESLAPTHVLLTHGHGDHTAGNEELAERFDIPVVQERVETGGLVVDALPTPGHSSDGVAFVVNEIVCFTGDTLFAGSVGGGDFEQIRSSVMDVLMALPPETRLLPGHTDETTVAREWEENPFVRVWAGLEEEGSERCRVAGEEGTLVAWSPDYDGKGKAWVRFGDGRDAIVGGSRVERL
;
A
#
# COMPACT_ATOMS: atom_id res chain seq x y z
N MET A 1 2.18 8.84 -10.65
CA MET A 1 1.22 7.71 -10.83
C MET A 1 1.25 7.24 -12.28
N HIS A 2 1.28 5.92 -12.51
CA HIS A 2 1.26 5.33 -13.86
C HIS A 2 -0.14 5.46 -14.48
N PRO A 3 -0.28 5.97 -15.72
CA PRO A 3 -1.60 6.24 -16.31
C PRO A 3 -2.45 4.98 -16.63
N GLY A 4 -1.82 3.83 -16.78
CA GLY A 4 -2.49 2.56 -17.08
C GLY A 4 -2.67 1.66 -15.85
N TRP A 5 -1.68 1.63 -14.96
CA TRP A 5 -1.72 0.83 -13.72
C TRP A 5 -2.20 1.61 -12.52
N LEU A 6 -2.14 2.97 -12.58
CA LEU A 6 -2.47 3.87 -11.49
C LEU A 6 -1.58 3.66 -10.25
N SER A 7 -0.40 3.03 -10.43
CA SER A 7 0.57 2.80 -9.37
C SER A 7 1.43 4.03 -9.10
N ASN A 8 1.90 4.14 -7.87
CA ASN A 8 2.83 5.17 -7.40
C ASN A 8 4.26 4.61 -7.38
N ALA A 9 5.23 5.50 -7.56
CA ALA A 9 6.62 5.30 -7.22
C ALA A 9 7.12 6.56 -6.50
N TYR A 10 8.04 6.41 -5.56
CA TYR A 10 8.47 7.51 -4.71
C TYR A 10 9.98 7.64 -4.70
N LEU A 11 10.44 8.86 -4.39
CA LEU A 11 11.83 9.19 -4.12
C LEU A 11 11.89 9.90 -2.77
N VAL A 12 12.66 9.34 -1.86
CA VAL A 12 12.89 9.90 -0.51
C VAL A 12 14.34 10.31 -0.40
N ALA A 13 14.60 11.53 0.07
CA ALA A 13 15.96 12.05 0.21
C ALA A 13 16.10 12.81 1.52
N GLU A 14 17.33 12.87 2.06
CA GLU A 14 17.68 13.70 3.22
C GLU A 14 17.52 15.19 2.95
N GLY A 15 17.77 15.59 1.69
CA GLY A 15 17.80 16.96 1.21
C GLY A 15 18.72 17.09 0.00
N PRO A 16 18.89 18.30 -0.58
CA PRO A 16 19.73 18.52 -1.73
C PRO A 16 21.18 18.00 -1.51
N GLY A 17 21.68 17.23 -2.48
CA GLY A 17 23.02 16.62 -2.41
C GLY A 17 23.13 15.40 -1.49
N GLY A 18 22.05 15.02 -0.78
CA GLY A 18 22.04 13.94 0.19
C GLY A 18 21.74 12.56 -0.40
N ALA A 19 21.81 11.56 0.48
CA ALA A 19 21.42 10.20 0.16
C ALA A 19 19.91 10.14 -0.17
N ALA A 20 19.56 9.22 -1.09
CA ALA A 20 18.18 9.01 -1.49
C ALA A 20 17.88 7.52 -1.71
N VAL A 21 16.61 7.15 -1.56
CA VAL A 21 16.08 5.83 -1.88
C VAL A 21 14.85 5.95 -2.76
N PHE A 22 14.70 5.04 -3.70
CA PHE A 22 13.44 4.87 -4.42
C PHE A 22 12.55 3.90 -3.64
N VAL A 23 11.23 4.07 -3.73
CA VAL A 23 10.25 3.10 -3.23
C VAL A 23 9.34 2.74 -4.38
N ASP A 24 9.37 1.49 -4.77
CA ASP A 24 8.77 0.94 -5.98
C ASP A 24 9.21 1.66 -7.27
N SER A 25 8.90 1.11 -8.41
CA SER A 25 9.36 1.64 -9.70
C SER A 25 8.37 1.44 -10.85
N GLY A 26 7.11 1.15 -10.52
CA GLY A 26 6.11 0.86 -11.54
C GLY A 26 5.50 2.10 -12.20
N ALA A 27 5.61 3.29 -11.58
CA ALA A 27 5.21 4.56 -12.19
C ALA A 27 6.29 5.08 -13.14
N PRO A 28 5.98 6.05 -14.04
CA PRO A 28 6.99 6.69 -14.88
C PRO A 28 8.14 7.25 -14.06
N LEU A 29 9.37 6.87 -14.40
CA LEU A 29 10.57 7.23 -13.64
C LEU A 29 11.09 8.64 -13.94
N GLU A 30 10.76 9.22 -15.09
CA GLU A 30 11.29 10.50 -15.53
C GLU A 30 11.16 11.62 -14.49
N PRO A 31 10.02 11.80 -13.78
CA PRO A 31 9.91 12.83 -12.75
C PRO A 31 10.87 12.60 -11.57
N LEU A 32 11.08 11.33 -11.18
CA LEU A 32 11.97 10.95 -10.09
C LEU A 32 13.43 11.16 -10.51
N LEU A 33 13.81 10.73 -11.72
CA LEU A 33 15.14 10.92 -12.28
C LEU A 33 15.47 12.42 -12.45
N ALA A 34 14.53 13.22 -12.90
CA ALA A 34 14.69 14.68 -12.98
C ALA A 34 14.89 15.31 -11.58
N ALA A 35 14.24 14.78 -10.55
CA ALA A 35 14.45 15.22 -9.18
C ALA A 35 15.85 14.84 -8.67
N VAL A 36 16.33 13.64 -8.95
CA VAL A 36 17.71 13.21 -8.64
C VAL A 36 18.73 14.17 -9.24
N GLU A 37 18.60 14.51 -10.51
CA GLU A 37 19.53 15.43 -11.20
C GLU A 37 19.42 16.87 -10.65
N ARG A 38 18.20 17.40 -10.52
CA ARG A 38 17.96 18.78 -10.05
C ARG A 38 18.50 19.02 -8.66
N GLU A 39 18.31 18.08 -7.77
CA GLU A 39 18.73 18.20 -6.36
C GLU A 39 20.11 17.58 -6.11
N SER A 40 20.78 17.03 -7.15
CA SER A 40 22.08 16.34 -7.05
C SER A 40 22.10 15.22 -6.01
N LEU A 41 21.00 14.44 -5.94
CA LEU A 41 20.84 13.35 -4.98
C LEU A 41 21.76 12.17 -5.28
N ALA A 42 22.11 11.42 -4.24
CA ALA A 42 22.88 10.18 -4.32
C ALA A 42 21.97 8.96 -4.02
N PRO A 43 21.31 8.36 -5.03
CA PRO A 43 20.50 7.16 -4.84
C PRO A 43 21.37 6.01 -4.34
N THR A 44 20.84 5.22 -3.39
CA THR A 44 21.56 4.11 -2.75
C THR A 44 20.83 2.79 -2.79
N HIS A 45 19.51 2.79 -2.85
CA HIS A 45 18.66 1.59 -2.86
C HIS A 45 17.37 1.82 -3.63
N VAL A 46 16.80 0.72 -4.15
CA VAL A 46 15.39 0.61 -4.49
C VAL A 46 14.72 -0.26 -3.41
N LEU A 47 13.80 0.31 -2.66
CA LEU A 47 12.98 -0.40 -1.69
C LEU A 47 11.76 -0.97 -2.43
N LEU A 48 11.54 -2.27 -2.38
CA LEU A 48 10.44 -2.93 -3.07
C LEU A 48 9.36 -3.34 -2.07
N THR A 49 8.15 -2.79 -2.20
CA THR A 49 7.06 -3.16 -1.30
C THR A 49 6.56 -4.58 -1.55
N HIS A 50 6.46 -5.01 -2.82
CA HIS A 50 6.11 -6.38 -3.21
C HIS A 50 6.37 -6.64 -4.70
N GLY A 51 6.33 -7.90 -5.12
CA GLY A 51 6.80 -8.37 -6.44
C GLY A 51 5.82 -8.21 -7.62
N HIS A 52 4.71 -7.46 -7.52
CA HIS A 52 3.81 -7.24 -8.66
C HIS A 52 4.43 -6.34 -9.72
N GLY A 53 4.09 -6.58 -11.00
CA GLY A 53 4.72 -5.92 -12.15
C GLY A 53 4.57 -4.40 -12.17
N ASP A 54 3.47 -3.89 -11.64
CA ASP A 54 3.19 -2.46 -11.53
C ASP A 54 3.93 -1.77 -10.37
N HIS A 55 4.75 -2.52 -9.61
CA HIS A 55 5.68 -2.01 -8.59
C HIS A 55 7.15 -2.26 -8.96
N THR A 56 7.41 -3.19 -9.90
CA THR A 56 8.77 -3.63 -10.23
C THR A 56 9.28 -3.21 -11.60
N ALA A 57 8.42 -2.64 -12.46
CA ALA A 57 8.71 -2.46 -13.89
C ALA A 57 9.99 -1.66 -14.20
N GLY A 58 10.38 -0.72 -13.33
CA GLY A 58 11.60 0.08 -13.49
C GLY A 58 12.79 -0.36 -12.63
N ASN A 59 12.66 -1.46 -11.88
CA ASN A 59 13.71 -1.89 -10.94
C ASN A 59 15.08 -2.11 -11.64
N GLU A 60 15.07 -2.79 -12.79
CA GLU A 60 16.31 -3.06 -13.56
C GLU A 60 16.94 -1.75 -14.04
N GLU A 61 16.15 -0.82 -14.58
CA GLU A 61 16.64 0.49 -15.02
C GLU A 61 17.29 1.28 -13.88
N LEU A 62 16.64 1.35 -12.71
CA LEU A 62 17.18 2.07 -11.55
C LEU A 62 18.43 1.40 -10.99
N ALA A 63 18.40 0.07 -10.85
CA ALA A 63 19.53 -0.70 -10.34
C ALA A 63 20.78 -0.56 -11.22
N GLU A 64 20.64 -0.68 -12.54
CA GLU A 64 21.75 -0.52 -13.49
C GLU A 64 22.24 0.93 -13.59
N ARG A 65 21.31 1.90 -13.64
CA ARG A 65 21.66 3.32 -13.82
C ARG A 65 22.49 3.87 -12.66
N PHE A 66 22.19 3.46 -11.42
CA PHE A 66 22.83 3.98 -10.23
C PHE A 66 23.77 2.99 -9.54
N ASP A 67 23.89 1.76 -10.05
CA ASP A 67 24.64 0.65 -9.44
C ASP A 67 24.20 0.40 -7.99
N ILE A 68 22.88 0.24 -7.79
CA ILE A 68 22.23 0.11 -6.48
C ILE A 68 21.40 -1.17 -6.38
N PRO A 69 21.30 -1.79 -5.18
CA PRO A 69 20.48 -2.98 -4.97
C PRO A 69 18.97 -2.67 -4.90
N VAL A 70 18.15 -3.68 -5.24
CA VAL A 70 16.72 -3.76 -4.94
C VAL A 70 16.55 -4.61 -3.69
N VAL A 71 15.90 -4.09 -2.64
CA VAL A 71 15.82 -4.74 -1.33
C VAL A 71 14.43 -4.68 -0.71
N GLN A 72 14.15 -5.63 0.20
CA GLN A 72 12.95 -5.69 1.05
C GLN A 72 13.32 -5.76 2.53
N GLU A 73 14.41 -5.15 2.91
CA GLU A 73 14.96 -5.21 4.26
C GLU A 73 15.23 -3.81 4.83
N ARG A 74 15.57 -3.75 6.12
CA ARG A 74 15.96 -2.52 6.79
C ARG A 74 17.21 -1.91 6.15
N VAL A 75 17.17 -0.61 5.91
CA VAL A 75 18.27 0.15 5.30
C VAL A 75 18.64 1.35 6.18
N GLU A 76 19.93 1.61 6.33
CA GLU A 76 20.47 2.88 6.85
C GLU A 76 21.41 3.48 5.81
N THR A 77 21.12 4.69 5.36
CA THR A 77 21.92 5.38 4.35
C THR A 77 21.85 6.89 4.53
N GLY A 78 23.02 7.55 4.65
CA GLY A 78 23.06 8.94 5.06
C GLY A 78 22.30 9.13 6.37
N GLY A 79 21.38 10.10 6.42
CA GLY A 79 20.46 10.34 7.55
C GLY A 79 19.10 9.64 7.41
N LEU A 80 18.93 8.74 6.43
CA LEU A 80 17.71 7.95 6.26
C LEU A 80 17.83 6.64 7.05
N VAL A 81 16.91 6.42 7.97
CA VAL A 81 16.66 5.14 8.65
C VAL A 81 15.36 4.59 8.13
N VAL A 82 15.42 3.44 7.47
CA VAL A 82 14.26 2.77 6.86
C VAL A 82 14.03 1.45 7.57
N ASP A 83 12.95 1.34 8.31
CA ASP A 83 12.50 0.10 8.89
C ASP A 83 11.58 -0.65 7.93
N ALA A 84 11.81 -1.95 7.77
CA ALA A 84 11.00 -2.83 6.94
C ALA A 84 10.04 -3.63 7.82
N LEU A 85 8.74 -3.43 7.65
CA LEU A 85 7.68 -4.08 8.40
C LEU A 85 6.98 -5.10 7.50
N PRO A 86 7.04 -6.41 7.80
CA PRO A 86 6.29 -7.41 7.04
C PRO A 86 4.78 -7.13 7.08
N THR A 87 4.17 -7.03 5.92
CA THR A 87 2.72 -6.80 5.73
C THR A 87 2.15 -7.75 4.68
N PRO A 88 2.22 -9.08 4.92
CA PRO A 88 1.69 -10.06 3.98
C PRO A 88 0.17 -9.95 3.86
N GLY A 89 -0.37 -10.53 2.77
CA GLY A 89 -1.82 -10.68 2.55
C GLY A 89 -2.25 -10.28 1.16
N HIS A 90 -1.90 -9.08 0.68
CA HIS A 90 -2.03 -8.71 -0.73
C HIS A 90 -1.05 -9.53 -1.59
N SER A 91 0.16 -9.59 -1.13
CA SER A 91 1.22 -10.49 -1.61
C SER A 91 1.90 -11.16 -0.43
N SER A 92 2.44 -12.38 -0.62
CA SER A 92 3.14 -13.12 0.43
C SER A 92 4.47 -12.48 0.83
N ASP A 93 5.05 -11.66 -0.04
CA ASP A 93 6.30 -10.91 0.14
C ASP A 93 6.05 -9.44 0.51
N GLY A 94 4.82 -9.07 0.88
CA GLY A 94 4.44 -7.71 1.21
C GLY A 94 5.23 -7.11 2.36
N VAL A 95 5.78 -5.90 2.16
CA VAL A 95 6.56 -5.14 3.14
C VAL A 95 6.14 -3.68 3.09
N ALA A 96 5.88 -3.08 4.25
CA ALA A 96 5.77 -1.63 4.39
C ALA A 96 7.10 -1.05 4.89
N PHE A 97 7.46 0.14 4.41
CA PHE A 97 8.69 0.81 4.80
C PHE A 97 8.40 2.07 5.60
N VAL A 98 8.91 2.15 6.82
CA VAL A 98 8.83 3.35 7.66
C VAL A 98 10.15 4.11 7.58
N VAL A 99 10.10 5.36 7.15
CA VAL A 99 11.29 6.21 7.02
C VAL A 99 11.30 7.27 8.12
N ASN A 100 12.36 7.26 8.93
CA ASN A 100 12.62 8.20 10.02
C ASN A 100 11.43 8.36 10.98
N GLU A 101 10.61 7.33 11.18
CA GLU A 101 9.39 7.35 12.01
C GLU A 101 8.33 8.40 11.57
N ILE A 102 8.47 8.98 10.36
CA ILE A 102 7.63 10.09 9.88
C ILE A 102 6.63 9.62 8.82
N VAL A 103 7.07 8.78 7.90
CA VAL A 103 6.30 8.35 6.74
C VAL A 103 6.40 6.83 6.56
N CYS A 104 5.28 6.21 6.19
CA CYS A 104 5.19 4.79 5.89
C CYS A 104 4.69 4.56 4.46
N PHE A 105 5.45 3.82 3.67
CA PHE A 105 5.06 3.34 2.34
C PHE A 105 4.38 2.00 2.49
N THR A 106 3.09 1.94 2.24
CA THR A 106 2.24 0.78 2.58
C THR A 106 2.11 -0.24 1.47
N GLY A 107 2.69 0.04 0.29
CA GLY A 107 2.43 -0.77 -0.91
C GLY A 107 0.93 -0.95 -1.11
N ASP A 108 0.51 -2.17 -1.40
CA ASP A 108 -0.89 -2.50 -1.66
C ASP A 108 -1.61 -3.14 -0.45
N THR A 109 -1.08 -2.92 0.75
CA THR A 109 -1.73 -3.41 1.98
C THR A 109 -2.86 -2.50 2.44
N LEU A 110 -2.63 -1.16 2.42
CA LEU A 110 -3.59 -0.14 2.85
C LEU A 110 -3.57 1.04 1.89
N PHE A 111 -4.73 1.51 1.48
CA PHE A 111 -4.95 2.70 0.64
C PHE A 111 -5.73 3.76 1.41
N ALA A 112 -5.77 4.99 0.89
CA ALA A 112 -6.62 6.03 1.46
C ALA A 112 -8.11 5.61 1.43
N GLY A 113 -8.67 5.31 2.59
CA GLY A 113 -10.06 4.88 2.77
C GLY A 113 -10.37 3.46 2.27
N SER A 114 -9.36 2.63 1.97
CA SER A 114 -9.55 1.27 1.45
C SER A 114 -8.41 0.33 1.86
N VAL A 115 -8.47 -0.93 1.45
CA VAL A 115 -7.41 -1.93 1.70
C VAL A 115 -7.14 -2.76 0.44
N GLY A 116 -5.98 -3.42 0.38
CA GLY A 116 -5.64 -4.37 -0.67
C GLY A 116 -6.57 -5.58 -0.69
N GLY A 117 -6.72 -6.20 -1.86
CA GLY A 117 -7.32 -7.53 -1.97
C GLY A 117 -6.28 -8.60 -1.70
N GLY A 118 -6.72 -9.79 -1.25
CA GLY A 118 -5.81 -10.90 -0.98
C GLY A 118 -6.33 -11.84 0.12
N ASP A 119 -5.41 -12.43 0.87
CA ASP A 119 -5.76 -13.25 2.02
C ASP A 119 -6.35 -12.37 3.14
N PHE A 120 -7.60 -12.64 3.50
CA PHE A 120 -8.38 -11.77 4.41
C PHE A 120 -7.72 -11.64 5.79
N GLU A 121 -7.31 -12.75 6.40
CA GLU A 121 -6.77 -12.72 7.76
C GLU A 121 -5.40 -12.06 7.81
N GLN A 122 -4.57 -12.29 6.79
CA GLN A 122 -3.27 -11.64 6.70
C GLN A 122 -3.39 -10.14 6.44
N ILE A 123 -4.27 -9.71 5.50
CA ILE A 123 -4.54 -8.27 5.26
C ILE A 123 -5.01 -7.61 6.55
N ARG A 124 -6.00 -8.20 7.24
CA ARG A 124 -6.52 -7.66 8.50
C ARG A 124 -5.42 -7.50 9.55
N SER A 125 -4.61 -8.55 9.75
CA SER A 125 -3.50 -8.48 10.72
C SER A 125 -2.45 -7.45 10.30
N SER A 126 -2.03 -7.42 9.04
CA SER A 126 -1.07 -6.44 8.53
C SER A 126 -1.56 -5.00 8.67
N VAL A 127 -2.85 -4.76 8.43
CA VAL A 127 -3.45 -3.43 8.63
C VAL A 127 -3.55 -3.12 10.12
N MET A 128 -4.27 -3.95 10.91
CA MET A 128 -4.64 -3.59 12.27
C MET A 128 -3.49 -3.68 13.27
N ASP A 129 -2.66 -4.73 13.16
CA ASP A 129 -1.62 -5.01 14.16
C ASP A 129 -0.26 -4.36 13.80
N VAL A 130 -0.06 -3.96 12.53
CA VAL A 130 1.18 -3.33 12.06
C VAL A 130 0.97 -1.87 11.68
N LEU A 131 0.17 -1.58 10.64
CA LEU A 131 0.05 -0.23 10.10
C LEU A 131 -0.73 0.71 11.02
N MET A 132 -1.86 0.24 11.58
CA MET A 132 -2.69 1.03 12.48
C MET A 132 -2.13 1.14 13.91
N ALA A 133 -1.04 0.42 14.21
CA ALA A 133 -0.27 0.58 15.45
C ALA A 133 0.80 1.69 15.37
N LEU A 134 1.07 2.25 14.19
CA LEU A 134 1.96 3.39 14.02
C LEU A 134 1.37 4.66 14.66
N PRO A 135 2.19 5.67 14.97
CA PRO A 135 1.71 6.94 15.51
C PRO A 135 0.61 7.58 14.63
N PRO A 136 -0.42 8.21 15.22
CA PRO A 136 -1.54 8.77 14.47
C PRO A 136 -1.17 9.78 13.37
N GLU A 137 -0.08 10.53 13.57
CA GLU A 137 0.47 11.52 12.65
C GLU A 137 1.31 10.92 11.51
N THR A 138 1.62 9.61 11.54
CA THR A 138 2.39 8.94 10.49
C THR A 138 1.66 9.10 9.16
N ARG A 139 2.33 9.68 8.18
CA ARG A 139 1.84 9.78 6.81
C ARG A 139 1.95 8.41 6.14
N LEU A 140 0.88 7.99 5.50
CA LEU A 140 0.81 6.74 4.74
C LEU A 140 0.82 7.04 3.24
N LEU A 141 1.80 6.51 2.53
CA LEU A 141 1.99 6.65 1.09
C LEU A 141 1.77 5.28 0.43
N PRO A 142 0.57 5.06 -0.13
CA PRO A 142 0.22 3.75 -0.69
C PRO A 142 0.76 3.52 -2.10
N GLY A 143 0.74 2.27 -2.54
CA GLY A 143 1.07 1.88 -3.92
C GLY A 143 0.10 2.46 -4.96
N HIS A 144 -1.13 2.76 -4.55
CA HIS A 144 -2.17 3.43 -5.34
C HIS A 144 -2.85 4.52 -4.51
N THR A 145 -3.57 5.44 -5.15
CA THR A 145 -4.27 6.58 -4.54
C THR A 145 -3.36 7.69 -4.00
N ASP A 146 -3.99 8.66 -3.34
CA ASP A 146 -3.32 9.77 -2.67
C ASP A 146 -2.80 9.33 -1.29
N GLU A 147 -1.95 10.17 -0.69
CA GLU A 147 -1.49 9.99 0.69
C GLU A 147 -2.63 10.14 1.70
N THR A 148 -2.46 9.47 2.84
CA THR A 148 -3.33 9.57 3.99
C THR A 148 -2.52 9.61 5.29
N THR A 149 -3.15 9.44 6.44
CA THR A 149 -2.50 9.29 7.74
C THR A 149 -3.15 8.18 8.56
N VAL A 150 -2.44 7.63 9.53
CA VAL A 150 -2.99 6.64 10.46
C VAL A 150 -4.25 7.18 11.14
N ALA A 151 -4.24 8.42 11.62
CA ALA A 151 -5.41 9.05 12.25
C ALA A 151 -6.62 9.08 11.30
N ARG A 152 -6.40 9.46 10.05
CA ARG A 152 -7.48 9.54 9.06
C ARG A 152 -8.07 8.16 8.73
N GLU A 153 -7.22 7.14 8.61
CA GLU A 153 -7.71 5.77 8.36
C GLU A 153 -8.51 5.22 9.55
N TRP A 154 -8.17 5.57 10.80
CA TRP A 154 -9.00 5.27 11.96
C TRP A 154 -10.38 5.95 11.92
N GLU A 155 -10.47 7.15 11.34
CA GLU A 155 -11.70 7.94 11.29
C GLU A 155 -12.58 7.58 10.09
N GLU A 156 -11.98 7.31 8.91
CA GLU A 156 -12.69 7.28 7.63
C GLU A 156 -12.69 5.92 6.92
N ASN A 157 -11.72 5.01 7.21
CA ASN A 157 -11.63 3.74 6.50
C ASN A 157 -12.67 2.74 6.99
N PRO A 158 -13.66 2.32 6.18
CA PRO A 158 -14.75 1.45 6.63
C PRO A 158 -14.27 0.07 7.05
N PHE A 159 -13.19 -0.47 6.47
CA PHE A 159 -12.62 -1.74 6.88
C PHE A 159 -11.99 -1.64 8.28
N VAL A 160 -11.16 -0.63 8.50
CA VAL A 160 -10.51 -0.38 9.80
C VAL A 160 -11.58 -0.17 10.88
N ARG A 161 -12.62 0.63 10.60
CA ARG A 161 -13.68 0.94 11.56
C ARG A 161 -14.50 -0.29 11.96
N VAL A 162 -14.85 -1.15 10.99
CA VAL A 162 -15.58 -2.40 11.27
C VAL A 162 -14.67 -3.38 12.01
N TRP A 163 -13.41 -3.56 11.61
CA TRP A 163 -12.46 -4.44 12.32
C TRP A 163 -12.22 -4.01 13.77
N ALA A 164 -12.24 -2.71 14.02
CA ALA A 164 -12.08 -2.14 15.36
C ALA A 164 -13.38 -2.15 16.20
N GLY A 165 -14.52 -2.53 15.63
CA GLY A 165 -15.83 -2.44 16.29
C GLY A 165 -16.32 -1.01 16.49
N LEU A 166 -15.81 -0.04 15.74
CA LEU A 166 -16.24 1.37 15.76
C LEU A 166 -17.43 1.61 14.82
N GLU A 167 -17.70 0.67 13.93
CA GLU A 167 -18.82 0.68 13.00
C GLU A 167 -19.45 -0.72 12.95
N GLU A 168 -20.77 -0.79 12.81
CA GLU A 168 -21.49 -2.05 12.71
C GLU A 168 -21.23 -2.71 11.35
N GLU A 169 -21.18 -4.03 11.34
CA GLU A 169 -21.10 -4.81 10.10
C GLU A 169 -22.32 -4.56 9.22
N GLY A 170 -22.12 -4.42 7.93
CA GLY A 170 -23.20 -4.38 6.95
C GLY A 170 -23.97 -5.72 6.91
N SER A 171 -25.24 -5.65 6.47
CA SER A 171 -26.14 -6.80 6.41
C SER A 171 -26.82 -6.99 5.05
N GLU A 172 -26.37 -6.24 4.04
CA GLU A 172 -26.91 -6.34 2.68
C GLU A 172 -26.53 -7.67 2.05
N ARG A 173 -27.52 -8.36 1.48
CA ARG A 173 -27.26 -9.61 0.75
C ARG A 173 -26.57 -9.31 -0.57
N CYS A 174 -25.59 -10.14 -0.90
CA CYS A 174 -24.87 -10.01 -2.16
C CYS A 174 -24.53 -11.39 -2.75
N ARG A 175 -23.99 -11.38 -3.98
CA ARG A 175 -23.45 -12.55 -4.64
C ARG A 175 -22.08 -12.23 -5.24
N VAL A 176 -21.12 -13.15 -5.07
CA VAL A 176 -19.80 -13.06 -5.67
C VAL A 176 -19.49 -14.36 -6.40
N ALA A 177 -19.26 -14.30 -7.71
CA ALA A 177 -19.00 -15.47 -8.55
C ALA A 177 -20.08 -16.59 -8.43
N GLY A 178 -21.34 -16.21 -8.21
CA GLY A 178 -22.46 -17.14 -8.06
C GLY A 178 -22.72 -17.63 -6.63
N GLU A 179 -21.83 -17.34 -5.67
CA GLU A 179 -21.97 -17.71 -4.26
C GLU A 179 -22.62 -16.56 -3.48
N GLU A 180 -23.66 -16.87 -2.67
CA GLU A 180 -24.34 -15.87 -1.84
C GLU A 180 -23.52 -15.54 -0.57
N GLY A 181 -23.60 -14.27 -0.15
CA GLY A 181 -22.94 -13.78 1.03
C GLY A 181 -23.59 -12.49 1.55
N THR A 182 -22.97 -11.93 2.56
CA THR A 182 -23.33 -10.65 3.18
C THR A 182 -22.23 -9.63 2.89
N LEU A 183 -22.58 -8.45 2.39
CA LEU A 183 -21.69 -7.33 2.24
C LEU A 183 -21.48 -6.69 3.62
N VAL A 184 -20.30 -6.90 4.19
CA VAL A 184 -19.92 -6.46 5.55
C VAL A 184 -19.38 -5.04 5.54
N ALA A 185 -18.49 -4.71 4.60
CA ALA A 185 -17.97 -3.36 4.41
C ALA A 185 -17.75 -3.06 2.93
N TRP A 186 -17.80 -1.79 2.58
CA TRP A 186 -17.56 -1.28 1.22
C TRP A 186 -16.78 0.02 1.27
N SER A 187 -15.84 0.18 0.36
CA SER A 187 -15.13 1.44 0.12
C SER A 187 -15.07 1.80 -1.36
N PRO A 188 -14.89 3.06 -1.74
CA PRO A 188 -14.32 3.42 -3.01
C PRO A 188 -12.94 2.76 -3.20
N ASP A 189 -12.51 2.59 -4.46
CA ASP A 189 -11.16 2.10 -4.77
C ASP A 189 -10.57 2.91 -5.91
N TYR A 190 -9.24 2.85 -6.09
CA TYR A 190 -8.49 3.65 -7.07
C TYR A 190 -8.94 3.41 -8.52
N ASP A 191 -9.48 2.21 -8.83
CA ASP A 191 -9.97 1.86 -10.16
C ASP A 191 -11.44 2.27 -10.40
N GLY A 192 -12.07 2.94 -9.44
CA GLY A 192 -13.47 3.38 -9.50
C GLY A 192 -14.52 2.29 -9.33
N LYS A 193 -14.11 1.02 -9.07
CA LYS A 193 -15.03 -0.11 -8.96
C LYS A 193 -15.35 -0.49 -7.51
N GLY A 194 -14.61 0.09 -6.56
CA GLY A 194 -14.76 -0.16 -5.14
C GLY A 194 -14.11 -1.47 -4.67
N LYS A 195 -14.04 -1.59 -3.35
CA LYS A 195 -13.55 -2.75 -2.62
C LYS A 195 -14.64 -3.22 -1.64
N ALA A 196 -14.81 -4.51 -1.49
CA ALA A 196 -15.84 -5.09 -0.65
C ALA A 196 -15.27 -6.17 0.26
N TRP A 197 -15.66 -6.14 1.54
CA TRP A 197 -15.56 -7.28 2.42
C TRP A 197 -16.89 -8.05 2.38
N VAL A 198 -16.82 -9.32 1.98
CA VAL A 198 -17.98 -10.21 1.89
C VAL A 198 -17.78 -11.37 2.84
N ARG A 199 -18.80 -11.69 3.63
CA ARG A 199 -18.90 -12.92 4.45
C ARG A 199 -19.83 -13.91 3.78
N PHE A 200 -19.33 -15.09 3.49
CA PHE A 200 -20.10 -16.19 2.88
C PHE A 200 -20.89 -16.99 3.93
N GLY A 201 -21.83 -17.80 3.46
CA GLY A 201 -22.71 -18.58 4.34
C GLY A 201 -22.00 -19.64 5.18
N ASP A 202 -20.81 -20.04 4.82
CA ASP A 202 -19.93 -20.95 5.57
C ASP A 202 -19.07 -20.23 6.65
N GLY A 203 -19.21 -18.90 6.75
CA GLY A 203 -18.47 -18.06 7.70
C GLY A 203 -17.13 -17.56 7.18
N ARG A 204 -16.74 -17.90 5.95
CA ARG A 204 -15.52 -17.45 5.32
C ARG A 204 -15.64 -15.97 4.90
N ASP A 205 -14.64 -15.16 5.26
CA ASP A 205 -14.52 -13.76 4.87
C ASP A 205 -13.60 -13.61 3.66
N ALA A 206 -13.88 -12.63 2.78
CA ALA A 206 -13.04 -12.31 1.64
C ALA A 206 -13.07 -10.80 1.33
N ILE A 207 -11.93 -10.26 0.90
CA ILE A 207 -11.84 -8.92 0.31
C ILE A 207 -11.78 -9.07 -1.21
N VAL A 208 -12.75 -8.49 -1.90
CA VAL A 208 -12.91 -8.62 -3.35
C VAL A 208 -13.09 -7.26 -4.03
N GLY A 209 -12.72 -7.16 -5.30
CA GLY A 209 -13.05 -5.98 -6.10
C GLY A 209 -14.57 -5.78 -6.16
N GLY A 210 -15.03 -4.55 -5.99
CA GLY A 210 -16.46 -4.22 -5.93
C GLY A 210 -17.23 -4.56 -7.20
N SER A 211 -16.57 -4.52 -8.36
CA SER A 211 -17.17 -4.96 -9.63
C SER A 211 -17.56 -6.45 -9.69
N ARG A 212 -17.08 -7.25 -8.74
CA ARG A 212 -17.41 -8.66 -8.62
C ARG A 212 -18.63 -8.91 -7.72
N VAL A 213 -19.13 -7.87 -7.06
CA VAL A 213 -20.24 -7.95 -6.09
C VAL A 213 -21.54 -7.57 -6.78
N GLU A 214 -22.47 -8.51 -6.86
CA GLU A 214 -23.85 -8.29 -7.25
C GLU A 214 -24.68 -8.09 -5.98
N ARG A 215 -25.24 -6.89 -5.78
CA ARG A 215 -26.15 -6.59 -4.65
C ARG A 215 -27.53 -7.19 -4.96
N LEU A 216 -28.16 -7.87 -3.98
CA LEU A 216 -29.42 -8.61 -4.16
C LEU A 216 -30.62 -7.87 -3.59
#